data_5164db6f55a370248c19020355b907e7
#
_entry.id   5164db6f55a370248c19020355b907e7
#
_cell.length_a   1.000
_cell.length_b   1.000
_cell.length_c   1.000
_cell.angle_alpha   90.00
_cell.angle_beta   90.00
_cell.angle_gamma   90.00
#
_symmetry.space_group_name_H-M   'P 1'
#
loop_
_entity.id
_entity.type
_entity.pdbx_description
1 polymer ?
#
loop_
_entity_poly.entity_id
_entity_poly.type
_entity_poly.pdbx_seq_one_letter_code
_entity_poly.pdbx_strand_id
1 'polypeptide(L)'
;MGDDYTPYYARRGDVIELEQPAKFGPKTSLVEMPISWSLDDFPVFEYLRQQNVLQAGLMNAGLVLENWFDDFAYMRDHYDWGVRTYTFHPHVIGRGHRLVMLDRLIQKLREAGATFVMMEQAVAEYRIKFPNGRSERGR
;
A
#
# COMPACT_ATOMS: atom_id res chain seq x y z
N MET A 1 2.46 -12.54 2.59
CA MET A 1 2.04 -11.16 2.88
C MET A 1 1.10 -10.77 1.78
N GLY A 2 -0.18 -10.62 2.06
CA GLY A 2 -1.15 -10.20 1.08
C GLY A 2 -1.22 -8.68 1.03
N ASP A 3 -1.64 -8.14 -0.10
CA ASP A 3 -2.01 -6.75 -0.24
C ASP A 3 -3.27 -6.50 0.61
N ASP A 4 -3.08 -6.27 1.90
CA ASP A 4 -4.19 -5.98 2.80
C ASP A 4 -4.53 -4.49 2.67
N TYR A 5 -5.81 -4.18 2.72
CA TYR A 5 -6.33 -2.81 2.69
C TYR A 5 -6.57 -2.24 4.10
N THR A 6 -6.23 -3.01 5.13
CA THR A 6 -6.50 -2.64 6.51
C THR A 6 -5.23 -2.64 7.32
N PRO A 7 -4.92 -1.55 8.07
CA PRO A 7 -3.84 -1.55 9.03
C PRO A 7 -3.98 -2.68 10.06
N TYR A 8 -2.90 -3.03 10.72
CA TYR A 8 -2.90 -4.07 11.75
C TYR A 8 -1.95 -3.72 12.89
N TYR A 9 -2.21 -4.29 14.07
CA TYR A 9 -1.28 -4.17 15.18
C TYR A 9 -0.09 -5.11 14.96
N ALA A 10 1.11 -4.52 14.96
CA ALA A 10 2.35 -5.30 14.87
C ALA A 10 2.46 -6.30 16.03
N ARG A 11 3.09 -7.42 15.78
CA ARG A 11 3.37 -8.48 16.77
C ARG A 11 4.85 -8.51 17.09
N ARG A 12 5.20 -9.05 18.23
CA ARG A 12 6.60 -9.19 18.64
C ARG A 12 7.00 -10.65 18.63
N GLY A 13 8.07 -10.96 17.88
CA GLY A 13 8.66 -12.31 17.85
C GLY A 13 7.83 -13.32 17.05
N ASP A 14 7.20 -12.87 15.98
CA ASP A 14 6.60 -13.77 14.99
C ASP A 14 7.70 -14.65 14.38
N VAL A 15 7.43 -15.95 14.28
CA VAL A 15 8.31 -16.92 13.63
C VAL A 15 7.58 -17.48 12.42
N ILE A 16 8.14 -17.20 11.24
CA ILE A 16 7.62 -17.68 9.96
C ILE A 16 8.72 -18.52 9.33
N GLU A 17 8.55 -19.83 9.34
CA GLU A 17 9.45 -20.79 8.72
C GLU A 17 8.75 -21.47 7.54
N LEU A 18 9.53 -21.82 6.51
CA LEU A 18 9.03 -22.62 5.39
C LEU A 18 8.55 -23.98 5.93
N GLU A 19 7.40 -24.42 5.47
CA GLU A 19 6.81 -25.74 5.77
C GLU A 19 6.33 -25.93 7.21
N GLN A 20 6.30 -24.86 8.03
CA GLN A 20 5.73 -24.92 9.38
C GLN A 20 4.60 -23.90 9.56
N PRO A 21 3.61 -24.19 10.41
CA PRO A 21 2.62 -23.19 10.79
C PRO A 21 3.28 -21.96 11.40
N ALA A 22 2.90 -20.78 10.94
CA ALA A 22 3.39 -19.51 11.51
C ALA A 22 3.01 -19.43 13.00
N LYS A 23 3.98 -19.05 13.84
CA LYS A 23 3.78 -18.78 15.26
C LYS A 23 3.75 -17.28 15.46
N PHE A 24 2.63 -16.76 15.90
CA PHE A 24 2.42 -15.33 16.11
C PHE A 24 2.66 -14.96 17.57
N GLY A 25 3.50 -13.95 17.79
CA GLY A 25 3.76 -13.39 19.10
C GLY A 25 2.64 -12.46 19.60
N PRO A 26 2.80 -11.87 20.79
CA PRO A 26 1.81 -10.92 21.33
C PRO A 26 1.73 -9.63 20.49
N LYS A 27 0.53 -9.10 20.36
CA LYS A 27 0.29 -7.79 19.72
C LYS A 27 0.96 -6.68 20.52
N THR A 28 1.46 -5.67 19.82
CA THR A 28 1.99 -4.44 20.39
C THR A 28 0.99 -3.30 20.21
N SER A 29 1.30 -2.10 20.70
CA SER A 29 0.53 -0.88 20.41
C SER A 29 0.91 -0.21 19.09
N LEU A 30 1.92 -0.72 18.40
CA LEU A 30 2.34 -0.20 17.10
C LEU A 30 1.35 -0.65 16.02
N VAL A 31 0.89 0.30 15.22
CA VAL A 31 0.03 0.03 14.06
C VAL A 31 0.87 0.12 12.80
N GLU A 32 0.83 -0.90 11.99
CA GLU A 32 1.44 -0.94 10.66
C GLU A 32 0.41 -0.60 9.59
N MET A 33 0.80 0.27 8.65
CA MET A 33 -0.01 0.63 7.50
C MET A 33 0.22 -0.37 6.36
N PRO A 34 -0.81 -0.64 5.55
CA PRO A 34 -0.65 -1.47 4.36
C PRO A 34 0.37 -0.84 3.40
N ILE A 35 1.36 -1.59 3.00
CA ILE A 35 2.34 -1.23 1.97
C ILE A 35 2.37 -2.34 0.93
N SER A 36 2.37 -1.96 -0.34
CA SER A 36 2.50 -2.89 -1.45
C SER A 36 3.58 -2.43 -2.43
N TRP A 37 4.40 -3.36 -2.88
CA TRP A 37 5.36 -3.12 -3.96
C TRP A 37 4.68 -2.73 -5.28
N SER A 38 3.42 -3.15 -5.48
CA SER A 38 2.64 -2.77 -6.66
C SER A 38 2.22 -1.29 -6.67
N LEU A 39 2.25 -0.63 -5.50
CA LEU A 39 1.93 0.79 -5.32
C LEU A 39 3.17 1.65 -5.01
N ASP A 40 4.33 1.17 -5.37
CA ASP A 40 5.61 1.85 -5.23
C ASP A 40 6.12 2.26 -6.63
N ASP A 41 6.54 3.51 -6.76
CA ASP A 41 6.98 4.06 -8.05
C ASP A 41 8.33 3.49 -8.51
N PHE A 42 9.17 3.01 -7.59
CA PHE A 42 10.49 2.50 -7.91
C PHE A 42 10.45 1.22 -8.75
N PRO A 43 9.72 0.15 -8.39
CA PRO A 43 9.64 -1.06 -9.20
C PRO A 43 9.08 -0.83 -10.61
N VAL A 44 8.15 0.11 -10.76
CA VAL A 44 7.45 0.31 -12.04
C VAL A 44 8.17 1.29 -12.97
N PHE A 45 8.94 2.24 -12.44
CA PHE A 45 9.55 3.28 -13.26
C PHE A 45 11.06 3.27 -13.33
N GLU A 46 11.76 2.63 -12.38
CA GLU A 46 13.22 2.62 -12.41
C GLU A 46 13.79 1.44 -13.18
N TYR A 47 14.80 1.75 -13.97
CA TYR A 47 15.61 0.76 -14.67
C TYR A 47 16.94 0.57 -13.94
N LEU A 48 17.14 -0.62 -13.40
CA LEU A 48 18.40 -0.99 -12.76
C LEU A 48 19.02 -2.20 -13.46
N ARG A 49 20.26 -2.05 -13.84
CA ARG A 49 21.08 -3.15 -14.34
C ARG A 49 22.32 -3.28 -13.48
N GLN A 50 22.39 -4.36 -12.73
CA GLN A 50 23.57 -4.78 -11.98
C GLN A 50 23.98 -6.19 -12.44
N GLN A 51 25.14 -6.66 -11.99
CA GLN A 51 25.75 -7.91 -12.47
C GLN A 51 24.80 -9.11 -12.49
N ASN A 52 23.90 -9.22 -11.50
CA ASN A 52 22.94 -10.33 -11.38
C ASN A 52 21.46 -9.85 -11.16
N VAL A 53 21.19 -8.58 -11.38
CA VAL A 53 19.86 -8.01 -11.18
C VAL A 53 19.50 -7.14 -12.37
N LEU A 54 18.36 -7.43 -12.96
CA LEU A 54 17.74 -6.59 -13.98
C LEU A 54 16.35 -6.19 -13.49
N GLN A 55 16.16 -4.92 -13.18
CA GLN A 55 14.86 -4.31 -13.00
C GLN A 55 14.51 -3.54 -14.27
N ALA A 56 13.52 -4.01 -14.98
CA ALA A 56 13.17 -3.47 -16.29
C ALA A 56 12.53 -2.07 -16.19
N GLY A 57 11.68 -1.82 -15.21
CA GLY A 57 11.04 -0.51 -14.99
C GLY A 57 10.50 0.14 -16.26
N LEU A 58 10.52 1.48 -16.29
CA LEU A 58 10.16 2.30 -17.46
C LEU A 58 8.75 2.04 -18.01
N MET A 59 7.83 1.64 -17.14
CA MET A 59 6.45 1.39 -17.53
C MET A 59 5.77 2.68 -18.02
N ASN A 60 4.76 2.51 -18.87
CA ASN A 60 3.91 3.61 -19.31
C ASN A 60 3.14 4.18 -18.11
N ALA A 61 3.27 5.49 -17.86
CA ALA A 61 2.65 6.14 -16.72
C ALA A 61 1.11 6.07 -16.74
N GLY A 62 0.49 6.02 -17.93
CA GLY A 62 -0.96 5.85 -18.05
C GLY A 62 -1.44 4.50 -17.55
N LEU A 63 -0.73 3.41 -17.90
CA LEU A 63 -1.07 2.07 -17.40
C LEU A 63 -0.84 1.94 -15.89
N VAL A 64 0.21 2.58 -15.36
CA VAL A 64 0.42 2.63 -13.91
C VAL A 64 -0.71 3.38 -13.21
N LEU A 65 -1.16 4.50 -13.78
CA LEU A 65 -2.34 5.24 -13.28
C LEU A 65 -3.59 4.36 -13.20
N GLU A 66 -3.87 3.61 -14.27
CA GLU A 66 -5.03 2.71 -14.33
C GLU A 66 -4.92 1.62 -13.24
N ASN A 67 -3.80 0.91 -13.17
CA ASN A 67 -3.60 -0.13 -12.17
C ASN A 67 -3.74 0.41 -10.73
N TRP A 68 -3.17 1.57 -10.44
CA TRP A 68 -3.21 2.14 -9.09
C TRP A 68 -4.59 2.67 -8.71
N PHE A 69 -5.34 3.19 -9.69
CA PHE A 69 -6.71 3.61 -9.47
C PHE A 69 -7.65 2.41 -9.31
N ASP A 70 -7.50 1.38 -10.13
CA ASP A 70 -8.34 0.18 -10.08
C ASP A 70 -8.16 -0.57 -8.76
N ASP A 71 -6.94 -0.61 -8.22
CA ASP A 71 -6.68 -1.18 -6.91
C ASP A 71 -7.41 -0.40 -5.78
N PHE A 72 -7.44 0.92 -5.85
CA PHE A 72 -8.25 1.74 -4.95
C PHE A 72 -9.75 1.49 -5.15
N ALA A 73 -10.21 1.43 -6.40
CA ALA A 73 -11.61 1.19 -6.72
C ALA A 73 -12.07 -0.18 -6.19
N TYR A 74 -11.24 -1.21 -6.33
CA TYR A 74 -11.50 -2.52 -5.74
C TYR A 74 -11.65 -2.45 -4.22
N MET A 75 -10.74 -1.76 -3.54
CA MET A 75 -10.85 -1.57 -2.09
C MET A 75 -12.17 -0.88 -1.71
N ARG A 76 -12.49 0.24 -2.38
CA ARG A 76 -13.72 1.01 -2.14
C ARG A 76 -14.99 0.15 -2.30
N ASP A 77 -15.01 -0.70 -3.33
CA ASP A 77 -16.21 -1.45 -3.71
C ASP A 77 -16.41 -2.73 -2.90
N HIS A 78 -15.35 -3.22 -2.22
CA HIS A 78 -15.38 -4.51 -1.51
C HIS A 78 -15.13 -4.39 0.00
N TYR A 79 -14.75 -3.23 0.50
CA TYR A 79 -14.43 -3.02 1.91
C TYR A 79 -15.16 -1.80 2.46
N ASP A 80 -15.80 -1.93 3.61
CA ASP A 80 -16.48 -0.81 4.30
C ASP A 80 -15.50 0.29 4.74
N TRP A 81 -14.24 -0.04 4.89
CA TRP A 81 -13.17 0.86 5.28
C TRP A 81 -11.81 0.24 4.94
N GLY A 82 -10.90 1.07 4.43
CA GLY A 82 -9.55 0.66 4.10
C GLY A 82 -8.59 1.84 3.98
N VAL A 83 -7.30 1.53 3.94
CA VAL A 83 -6.22 2.49 3.72
C VAL A 83 -5.36 2.02 2.57
N ARG A 84 -5.00 2.93 1.66
CA ARG A 84 -3.99 2.69 0.63
C ARG A 84 -2.81 3.62 0.84
N THR A 85 -1.62 3.04 0.81
CA THR A 85 -0.37 3.78 0.88
C THR A 85 0.33 3.68 -0.48
N TYR A 86 0.54 4.83 -1.11
CA TYR A 86 1.35 4.94 -2.32
C TYR A 86 2.74 5.44 -1.93
N THR A 87 3.78 4.76 -2.41
CA THR A 87 5.16 5.10 -2.11
C THR A 87 5.80 5.82 -3.29
N PHE A 88 6.41 6.96 -3.01
CA PHE A 88 7.05 7.79 -4.04
C PHE A 88 8.47 8.15 -3.66
N HIS A 89 9.38 8.08 -4.64
CA HIS A 89 10.74 8.54 -4.53
C HIS A 89 10.91 9.82 -5.35
N PRO A 90 11.34 10.94 -4.77
CA PRO A 90 11.41 12.23 -5.49
C PRO A 90 12.18 12.18 -6.81
N HIS A 91 13.26 11.40 -6.87
CA HIS A 91 14.06 11.23 -8.08
C HIS A 91 13.39 10.33 -9.13
N VAL A 92 12.42 9.51 -8.74
CA VAL A 92 11.64 8.62 -9.62
C VAL A 92 10.41 9.35 -10.13
N ILE A 93 9.52 9.75 -9.24
CA ILE A 93 8.25 10.39 -9.61
C ILE A 93 8.46 11.80 -10.22
N GLY A 94 9.56 12.47 -9.93
CA GLY A 94 9.85 13.84 -10.36
C GLY A 94 10.10 14.06 -11.84
N ARG A 95 9.74 13.13 -12.72
CA ARG A 95 9.80 13.28 -14.18
C ARG A 95 8.48 13.83 -14.71
N GLY A 96 8.54 14.76 -15.67
CA GLY A 96 7.37 15.51 -16.13
C GLY A 96 6.13 14.67 -16.44
N HIS A 97 6.26 13.59 -17.21
CA HIS A 97 5.15 12.70 -17.55
C HIS A 97 4.61 11.91 -16.33
N ARG A 98 5.47 11.61 -15.35
CA ARG A 98 5.09 10.93 -14.10
C ARG A 98 4.41 11.91 -13.14
N LEU A 99 4.83 13.17 -13.09
CA LEU A 99 4.13 14.22 -12.33
C LEU A 99 2.73 14.48 -12.87
N VAL A 100 2.55 14.49 -14.19
CA VAL A 100 1.21 14.58 -14.81
C VAL A 100 0.35 13.38 -14.42
N MET A 101 0.92 12.19 -14.40
CA MET A 101 0.24 10.98 -13.94
C MET A 101 -0.18 11.09 -12.48
N LEU A 102 0.72 11.53 -11.60
CA LEU A 102 0.46 11.69 -10.17
C LEU A 102 -0.67 12.69 -9.91
N ASP A 103 -0.66 13.83 -10.60
CA ASP A 103 -1.73 14.83 -10.49
C ASP A 103 -3.08 14.24 -10.89
N ARG A 104 -3.13 13.50 -12.00
CA ARG A 104 -4.35 12.80 -12.45
C ARG A 104 -4.79 11.72 -11.46
N LEU A 105 -3.86 10.98 -10.86
CA LEU A 105 -4.19 9.98 -9.84
C LEU A 105 -4.85 10.64 -8.63
N ILE A 106 -4.26 11.72 -8.12
CA ILE A 106 -4.80 12.47 -6.97
C ILE A 106 -6.22 12.96 -7.27
N GLN A 107 -6.46 13.53 -8.46
CA GLN A 107 -7.78 14.01 -8.88
C GLN A 107 -8.80 12.85 -8.93
N LYS A 108 -8.46 11.74 -9.61
CA LYS A 108 -9.34 10.56 -9.70
C LYS A 108 -9.69 9.97 -8.35
N LEU A 109 -8.70 9.85 -7.47
CA LEU A 109 -8.92 9.34 -6.11
C LEU A 109 -9.88 10.25 -5.32
N ARG A 110 -9.70 11.58 -5.39
CA ARG A 110 -10.61 12.54 -4.75
C ARG A 110 -12.03 12.46 -5.30
N GLU A 111 -12.19 12.42 -6.61
CA GLU A 111 -13.48 12.27 -7.27
C GLU A 111 -14.18 10.96 -6.90
N ALA A 112 -13.39 9.90 -6.66
CA ALA A 112 -13.90 8.61 -6.22
C ALA A 112 -14.14 8.50 -4.69
N GLY A 113 -13.97 9.60 -3.94
CA GLY A 113 -14.30 9.71 -2.52
C GLY A 113 -13.14 9.39 -1.58
N ALA A 114 -11.90 9.29 -2.06
CA ALA A 114 -10.75 9.13 -1.19
C ALA A 114 -10.49 10.37 -0.34
N THR A 115 -10.14 10.17 0.93
CA THR A 115 -9.66 11.22 1.83
C THR A 115 -8.16 11.05 2.05
N PHE A 116 -7.40 12.11 1.76
CA PHE A 116 -5.96 12.13 2.03
C PHE A 116 -5.70 12.59 3.45
N VAL A 117 -5.01 11.76 4.23
CA VAL A 117 -4.77 12.01 5.64
C VAL A 117 -3.30 11.74 5.98
N MET A 118 -2.82 12.32 7.10
CA MET A 118 -1.54 11.93 7.66
C MET A 118 -1.65 10.54 8.28
N MET A 119 -0.55 9.78 8.34
CA MET A 119 -0.54 8.44 8.92
C MET A 119 -1.04 8.40 10.36
N GLU A 120 -0.73 9.40 11.18
CA GLU A 120 -1.22 9.50 12.55
C GLU A 120 -2.75 9.60 12.64
N GLN A 121 -3.38 10.28 11.68
CA GLN A 121 -4.84 10.39 11.59
C GLN A 121 -5.46 9.04 11.20
N ALA A 122 -4.88 8.35 10.21
CA ALA A 122 -5.30 7.01 9.84
C ALA A 122 -5.15 6.01 10.99
N VAL A 123 -4.06 6.09 11.78
CA VAL A 123 -3.85 5.29 12.99
C VAL A 123 -4.92 5.57 14.03
N ALA A 124 -5.24 6.85 14.27
CA ALA A 124 -6.25 7.24 15.26
C ALA A 124 -7.63 6.69 14.86
N GLU A 125 -8.01 6.82 13.61
CA GLU A 125 -9.27 6.28 13.08
C GLU A 125 -9.31 4.75 13.15
N TYR A 126 -8.22 4.07 12.77
CA TYR A 126 -8.10 2.62 12.89
C TYR A 126 -8.30 2.13 14.32
N ARG A 127 -7.68 2.79 15.31
CA ARG A 127 -7.81 2.43 16.72
C ARG A 127 -9.23 2.58 17.26
N ILE A 128 -9.95 3.60 16.81
CA ILE A 128 -11.36 3.80 17.15
C ILE A 128 -12.22 2.69 16.56
N LYS A 129 -12.01 2.39 15.28
CA LYS A 129 -12.80 1.41 14.54
C LYS A 129 -12.50 -0.03 14.93
N PHE A 130 -11.24 -0.32 15.27
CA PHE A 130 -10.74 -1.67 15.56
C PHE A 130 -9.89 -1.70 16.85
N PRO A 131 -10.45 -1.44 18.02
CA PRO A 131 -9.68 -1.32 19.28
C PRO A 131 -8.92 -2.61 19.65
N ASN A 132 -9.41 -3.76 19.24
CA ASN A 132 -8.78 -5.08 19.45
C ASN A 132 -8.09 -5.63 18.19
N GLY A 133 -7.97 -4.80 17.16
CA GLY A 133 -7.60 -5.23 15.81
C GLY A 133 -8.77 -5.87 15.06
N ARG A 134 -8.65 -5.93 13.73
CA ARG A 134 -9.66 -6.59 12.90
C ARG A 134 -9.71 -8.08 13.24
N SER A 135 -10.90 -8.64 13.35
CA SER A 135 -11.08 -10.09 13.51
C SER A 135 -10.53 -10.81 12.27
N GLU A 136 -9.74 -11.86 12.47
CA GLU A 136 -9.19 -12.70 11.39
C GLU A 136 -10.29 -13.53 10.67
N ARG A 137 -11.55 -13.37 11.05
CA ARG A 137 -12.71 -14.02 10.41
C ARG A 137 -13.23 -13.17 9.26
N GLY A 138 -12.73 -13.45 8.08
CA GLY A 138 -13.22 -12.81 6.85
C GLY A 138 -12.13 -12.66 5.79
N ARG A 139 -11.39 -13.73 5.52
CA ARG A 139 -10.66 -13.94 4.28
C ARG A 139 -11.38 -14.94 3.41
#